data_85c3ee47797f97b17815e11e6dddfb21
#
_entry.id   85c3ee47797f97b17815e11e6dddfb21
#
_cell.length_a   1.000
_cell.length_b   1.000
_cell.length_c   1.000
_cell.angle_alpha   90.00
_cell.angle_beta   90.00
_cell.angle_gamma   90.00
#
_symmetry.space_group_name_H-M   'P 1'
#
loop_
_entity.id
_entity.type
_entity.pdbx_description
1 polymer ?
#
loop_
_entity_poly.entity_id
_entity_poly.type
_entity_poly.pdbx_seq_one_letter_code
_entity_poly.pdbx_strand_id
1 'polypeptide(L)'
;MRSLKSLALALAATAMLATHVRAADLPPMLPPPPIEEYGGWYLRGDIGMTNQLVKRLDNALYATTVGLQEVDRNFEAGMLFGLGIGYRHNNWFRWDITGEYRGETGFHGLDIVGTPPDGVNNYTGKKSEWLLMWNVYADLGTWKNITPFVGAGIGASRVTIHSFRDQGIAPGNIPTLAFGDTASKWNFAWALHAGLAYEVTPNFTIELAYRYLSLGDGMSGDLVTYLGANTLYNPMHFKDITSHDIKVGVRWALADMGVSHWQPPLISKY
;
A
#
# COMPACT_ATOMS: atom_id res chain seq x y z
N MET A 1 -20.84 76.00 -57.24
CA MET A 1 -20.06 74.87 -57.91
C MET A 1 -19.02 74.21 -57.04
N ARG A 2 -18.92 74.42 -55.72
CA ARG A 2 -17.98 73.74 -54.82
C ARG A 2 -18.57 72.52 -54.11
N SER A 3 -19.88 72.35 -54.08
CA SER A 3 -20.52 71.19 -53.33
C SER A 3 -20.65 69.93 -54.15
N LEU A 4 -20.69 70.02 -55.49
CA LEU A 4 -20.78 68.77 -56.30
C LEU A 4 -19.47 68.01 -56.41
N LYS A 5 -18.33 68.71 -56.30
CA LYS A 5 -17.00 67.97 -56.33
C LYS A 5 -16.67 67.21 -55.06
N SER A 6 -17.16 67.70 -53.92
CA SER A 6 -17.00 67.03 -52.63
C SER A 6 -17.90 65.78 -52.51
N LEU A 7 -19.10 65.83 -53.13
CA LEU A 7 -20.01 64.70 -53.13
C LEU A 7 -19.48 63.53 -54.05
N ALA A 8 -18.86 63.87 -55.18
CA ALA A 8 -18.27 62.87 -56.07
C ALA A 8 -17.03 62.22 -55.46
N LEU A 9 -16.25 62.96 -54.70
CA LEU A 9 -15.09 62.38 -54.00
C LEU A 9 -15.48 61.44 -52.84
N ALA A 10 -16.59 61.76 -52.14
CA ALA A 10 -17.10 60.88 -51.07
C ALA A 10 -17.71 59.58 -51.60
N LEU A 11 -18.37 59.60 -52.78
CA LEU A 11 -18.89 58.38 -53.40
C LEU A 11 -17.77 57.53 -54.01
N ALA A 12 -16.68 58.10 -54.50
CA ALA A 12 -15.52 57.31 -54.99
C ALA A 12 -14.73 56.63 -53.86
N ALA A 13 -14.70 57.27 -52.67
CA ALA A 13 -14.02 56.68 -51.53
C ALA A 13 -14.81 55.51 -50.91
N THR A 14 -16.15 55.50 -51.00
CA THR A 14 -16.98 54.38 -50.56
C THR A 14 -16.99 53.19 -51.54
N ALA A 15 -16.73 53.41 -52.83
CA ALA A 15 -16.66 52.32 -53.82
C ALA A 15 -15.35 51.54 -53.75
N MET A 16 -14.27 52.07 -53.17
CA MET A 16 -12.98 51.37 -53.02
C MET A 16 -12.88 50.52 -51.77
N LEU A 17 -13.86 50.52 -50.89
CA LEU A 17 -13.91 49.68 -49.64
C LEU A 17 -14.71 48.40 -49.84
N ALA A 18 -15.22 48.13 -51.02
CA ALA A 18 -15.75 46.80 -51.38
C ALA A 18 -14.65 45.88 -51.87
N THR A 19 -13.57 45.71 -51.08
CA THR A 19 -12.68 44.59 -51.24
C THR A 19 -13.45 43.32 -50.95
N HIS A 20 -13.56 42.47 -51.91
CA HIS A 20 -14.12 41.11 -51.75
C HIS A 20 -13.49 40.46 -50.53
N VAL A 21 -14.23 40.34 -49.44
CA VAL A 21 -13.92 39.41 -48.37
C VAL A 21 -14.07 38.05 -49.02
N ARG A 22 -13.00 37.52 -49.58
CA ARG A 22 -12.91 36.06 -49.80
C ARG A 22 -13.05 35.45 -48.42
N ALA A 23 -14.14 34.71 -48.18
CA ALA A 23 -14.20 33.81 -47.09
C ALA A 23 -12.95 32.96 -47.21
N ALA A 24 -11.94 33.19 -46.36
CA ALA A 24 -10.82 32.28 -46.23
C ALA A 24 -11.49 30.98 -45.82
N ASP A 25 -11.39 29.94 -46.66
CA ASP A 25 -11.69 28.62 -46.25
C ASP A 25 -10.83 28.33 -45.03
N LEU A 26 -11.46 28.36 -43.85
CA LEU A 26 -10.84 27.94 -42.63
C LEU A 26 -10.34 26.51 -42.89
N PRO A 27 -9.06 26.24 -42.70
CA PRO A 27 -8.59 24.86 -42.80
C PRO A 27 -9.52 23.97 -41.94
N PRO A 28 -9.91 22.80 -42.43
CA PRO A 28 -10.78 21.91 -41.67
C PRO A 28 -10.22 21.77 -40.26
N MET A 29 -11.05 22.14 -39.26
CA MET A 29 -10.65 21.98 -37.85
C MET A 29 -10.19 20.53 -37.71
N LEU A 30 -8.92 20.37 -37.39
CA LEU A 30 -8.43 19.03 -37.02
C LEU A 30 -9.38 18.49 -35.95
N PRO A 31 -9.83 17.25 -36.06
CA PRO A 31 -10.63 16.65 -35.00
C PRO A 31 -9.89 16.84 -33.69
N PRO A 32 -10.59 17.23 -32.61
CA PRO A 32 -9.95 17.35 -31.31
C PRO A 32 -9.17 16.07 -31.03
N PRO A 33 -7.96 16.18 -30.48
CA PRO A 33 -7.19 14.97 -30.16
C PRO A 33 -8.09 14.04 -29.34
N PRO A 34 -8.01 12.73 -29.56
CA PRO A 34 -8.78 11.77 -28.80
C PRO A 34 -8.60 12.11 -27.31
N ILE A 35 -9.69 12.27 -26.60
CA ILE A 35 -9.63 12.38 -25.13
C ILE A 35 -9.07 11.03 -24.69
N GLU A 36 -7.83 11.01 -24.25
CA GLU A 36 -7.25 9.83 -23.64
C GLU A 36 -8.04 9.55 -22.36
N GLU A 37 -8.94 8.59 -22.41
CA GLU A 37 -9.69 8.14 -21.24
C GLU A 37 -8.72 7.38 -20.33
N TYR A 38 -8.18 8.07 -19.34
CA TYR A 38 -7.23 7.52 -18.37
C TYR A 38 -7.90 6.66 -17.28
N GLY A 39 -9.23 6.47 -17.32
CA GLY A 39 -9.99 5.71 -16.34
C GLY A 39 -10.05 4.22 -16.69
N GLY A 40 -9.94 3.32 -15.71
CA GLY A 40 -10.15 1.90 -15.97
C GLY A 40 -9.83 1.03 -14.77
N TRP A 41 -10.44 -0.17 -14.77
CA TRP A 41 -10.15 -1.21 -13.80
C TRP A 41 -8.81 -1.88 -14.09
N TYR A 42 -8.12 -2.30 -13.05
CA TYR A 42 -6.89 -3.09 -13.17
C TYR A 42 -6.86 -4.20 -12.12
N LEU A 43 -6.19 -5.29 -12.46
CA LEU A 43 -5.76 -6.31 -11.52
C LEU A 43 -4.32 -6.03 -11.12
N ARG A 44 -3.98 -6.37 -9.88
CA ARG A 44 -2.59 -6.33 -9.42
C ARG A 44 -2.19 -7.61 -8.72
N GLY A 45 -0.89 -7.92 -8.79
CA GLY A 45 -0.24 -8.96 -8.02
C GLY A 45 1.07 -8.44 -7.47
N ASP A 46 1.38 -8.76 -6.23
CA ASP A 46 2.60 -8.32 -5.54
C ASP A 46 3.32 -9.50 -4.92
N ILE A 47 4.64 -9.48 -5.00
CA ILE A 47 5.53 -10.28 -4.15
C ILE A 47 6.51 -9.34 -3.46
N GLY A 48 7.00 -9.73 -2.30
CA GLY A 48 7.97 -8.87 -1.62
C GLY A 48 8.59 -9.52 -0.40
N MET A 49 9.53 -8.77 0.15
CA MET A 49 10.19 -9.10 1.40
C MET A 49 9.72 -8.15 2.49
N THR A 50 9.63 -8.67 3.71
CA THR A 50 9.19 -7.94 4.89
C THR A 50 10.29 -7.96 5.94
N ASN A 51 10.54 -6.80 6.53
CA ASN A 51 11.36 -6.67 7.73
C ASN A 51 10.48 -6.09 8.84
N GLN A 52 10.21 -6.90 9.86
CA GLN A 52 9.23 -6.57 10.88
C GLN A 52 9.89 -6.30 12.23
N LEU A 53 9.35 -5.32 12.92
CA LEU A 53 9.80 -4.88 14.23
C LEU A 53 8.64 -4.98 15.22
N VAL A 54 8.92 -5.40 16.44
CA VAL A 54 8.00 -5.32 17.57
C VAL A 54 8.55 -4.31 18.58
N LYS A 55 7.72 -3.36 18.97
CA LYS A 55 8.17 -2.28 19.85
C LYS A 55 8.40 -2.75 21.29
N ARG A 56 7.55 -3.64 21.80
CA ARG A 56 7.60 -4.13 23.18
C ARG A 56 6.92 -5.48 23.29
N LEU A 57 7.49 -6.32 24.14
CA LEU A 57 6.81 -7.51 24.68
C LEU A 57 6.09 -7.14 25.99
N ASP A 58 5.03 -7.86 26.32
CA ASP A 58 4.31 -7.66 27.56
C ASP A 58 3.58 -8.96 27.96
N ASN A 59 3.60 -9.30 29.25
CA ASN A 59 2.79 -10.36 29.78
C ASN A 59 2.42 -10.08 31.26
N ALA A 60 1.52 -10.88 31.82
CA ALA A 60 1.00 -10.66 33.17
C ALA A 60 2.09 -10.74 34.27
N LEU A 61 3.18 -11.47 34.04
CA LEU A 61 4.27 -11.64 35.00
C LEU A 61 5.28 -10.50 34.98
N TYR A 62 5.34 -9.70 33.90
CA TYR A 62 6.34 -8.64 33.74
C TYR A 62 6.25 -7.58 34.85
N ALA A 63 5.03 -7.24 35.26
CA ALA A 63 4.82 -6.24 36.30
C ALA A 63 5.35 -6.66 37.69
N THR A 64 5.47 -7.96 37.94
CA THR A 64 5.94 -8.54 39.23
C THR A 64 7.36 -9.04 39.17
N THR A 65 7.98 -9.11 37.96
CA THR A 65 9.33 -9.62 37.78
C THR A 65 10.36 -8.54 38.11
N VAL A 66 11.16 -8.77 39.15
CA VAL A 66 12.19 -7.83 39.60
C VAL A 66 13.37 -7.87 38.63
N GLY A 67 13.85 -6.68 38.23
CA GLY A 67 15.05 -6.56 37.40
C GLY A 67 14.89 -7.05 35.96
N LEU A 68 13.65 -7.13 35.46
CA LEU A 68 13.37 -7.49 34.08
C LEU A 68 13.99 -6.47 33.12
N GLN A 69 14.76 -6.95 32.16
CA GLN A 69 15.32 -6.16 31.06
C GLN A 69 15.15 -6.93 29.74
N GLU A 70 14.43 -6.34 28.79
CA GLU A 70 14.35 -6.84 27.43
C GLU A 70 15.69 -6.60 26.71
N VAL A 71 16.35 -7.66 26.28
CA VAL A 71 17.66 -7.61 25.60
C VAL A 71 17.51 -7.70 24.10
N ASP A 72 16.66 -8.60 23.64
CA ASP A 72 16.39 -8.81 22.22
C ASP A 72 14.92 -9.17 21.96
N ARG A 73 14.41 -8.70 20.80
CA ARG A 73 13.05 -8.99 20.32
C ARG A 73 12.96 -8.74 18.81
N ASN A 74 13.20 -9.76 18.02
CA ASN A 74 13.27 -9.62 16.57
C ASN A 74 12.41 -10.65 15.87
N PHE A 75 11.79 -10.23 14.76
CA PHE A 75 11.23 -11.13 13.76
C PHE A 75 12.25 -11.32 12.62
N GLU A 76 12.32 -12.53 12.12
CA GLU A 76 13.07 -12.81 10.90
C GLU A 76 12.43 -12.13 9.69
N ALA A 77 13.21 -11.89 8.64
CA ALA A 77 12.67 -11.43 7.37
C ALA A 77 11.75 -12.48 6.76
N GLY A 78 10.64 -12.05 6.20
CA GLY A 78 9.65 -12.92 5.59
C GLY A 78 9.31 -12.52 4.16
N MET A 79 8.50 -13.33 3.51
CA MET A 79 7.95 -13.04 2.19
C MET A 79 6.47 -12.69 2.29
N LEU A 80 6.00 -11.88 1.34
CA LEU A 80 4.60 -11.56 1.17
C LEU A 80 4.15 -11.86 -0.27
N PHE A 81 2.86 -12.21 -0.38
CA PHE A 81 2.17 -12.45 -1.64
C PHE A 81 0.83 -11.73 -1.58
N GLY A 82 0.57 -10.86 -2.54
CA GLY A 82 -0.64 -10.05 -2.59
C GLY A 82 -1.33 -10.10 -3.93
N LEU A 83 -2.65 -10.03 -3.90
CA LEU A 83 -3.50 -9.85 -5.07
C LEU A 83 -4.49 -8.72 -4.79
N GLY A 84 -4.91 -8.03 -5.85
CA GLY A 84 -5.85 -6.93 -5.69
C GLY A 84 -6.53 -6.54 -6.97
N ILE A 85 -7.57 -5.74 -6.80
CA ILE A 85 -8.28 -5.08 -7.86
C ILE A 85 -8.32 -3.59 -7.55
N GLY A 86 -8.14 -2.76 -8.57
CA GLY A 86 -8.15 -1.32 -8.42
C GLY A 86 -8.77 -0.61 -9.60
N TYR A 87 -8.94 0.67 -9.41
CA TYR A 87 -9.48 1.57 -10.42
C TYR A 87 -8.58 2.81 -10.54
N ARG A 88 -8.13 3.09 -11.76
CA ARG A 88 -7.48 4.34 -12.11
C ARG A 88 -8.57 5.35 -12.47
N HIS A 89 -8.71 6.39 -11.69
CA HIS A 89 -9.71 7.42 -11.95
C HIS A 89 -9.25 8.41 -13.03
N ASN A 90 -7.97 8.77 -13.01
CA ASN A 90 -7.33 9.65 -13.99
C ASN A 90 -5.81 9.38 -14.03
N ASN A 91 -5.06 10.25 -14.69
CA ASN A 91 -3.61 10.11 -14.87
C ASN A 91 -2.77 10.29 -13.58
N TRP A 92 -3.37 10.84 -12.51
CA TRP A 92 -2.65 11.09 -11.27
C TRP A 92 -3.27 10.41 -10.03
N PHE A 93 -4.52 9.88 -10.10
CA PHE A 93 -5.20 9.29 -8.96
C PHE A 93 -5.72 7.89 -9.26
N ARG A 94 -5.42 6.96 -8.38
CA ARG A 94 -5.89 5.57 -8.41
C ARG A 94 -6.10 5.04 -7.00
N TRP A 95 -6.93 4.02 -6.89
CA TRP A 95 -7.15 3.30 -5.64
C TRP A 95 -7.26 1.80 -5.90
N ASP A 96 -7.00 1.00 -4.89
CA ASP A 96 -7.18 -0.45 -4.95
C ASP A 96 -7.59 -1.06 -3.62
N ILE A 97 -8.10 -2.30 -3.70
CA ILE A 97 -8.30 -3.19 -2.58
C ILE A 97 -7.38 -4.37 -2.79
N THR A 98 -6.57 -4.68 -1.77
CA THR A 98 -5.59 -5.77 -1.82
C THR A 98 -5.80 -6.73 -0.66
N GLY A 99 -5.77 -8.03 -0.97
CA GLY A 99 -5.62 -9.11 0.00
C GLY A 99 -4.18 -9.63 -0.05
N GLU A 100 -3.54 -9.78 1.09
CA GLU A 100 -2.14 -10.18 1.18
C GLU A 100 -1.97 -11.26 2.24
N TYR A 101 -1.21 -12.28 1.91
CA TYR A 101 -0.69 -13.27 2.86
C TYR A 101 0.79 -13.01 3.10
N ARG A 102 1.15 -12.90 4.36
CA ARG A 102 2.53 -12.73 4.81
C ARG A 102 2.97 -14.05 5.43
N GLY A 103 3.97 -14.66 4.79
CA GLY A 103 4.46 -15.99 5.13
C GLY A 103 4.95 -16.08 6.57
N GLU A 104 5.11 -17.31 7.02
CA GLU A 104 5.61 -17.62 8.36
C GLU A 104 7.01 -17.04 8.56
N THR A 105 7.21 -16.31 9.67
CA THR A 105 8.49 -15.76 10.11
C THR A 105 8.80 -16.20 11.53
N GLY A 106 10.07 -16.51 11.82
CA GLY A 106 10.55 -16.80 13.16
C GLY A 106 10.55 -15.58 14.04
N PHE A 107 10.32 -15.77 15.33
CA PHE A 107 10.49 -14.78 16.39
C PHE A 107 11.56 -15.25 17.35
N HIS A 108 12.46 -14.35 17.73
CA HIS A 108 13.46 -14.54 18.77
C HIS A 108 13.37 -13.40 19.77
N GLY A 109 13.36 -13.71 21.05
CA GLY A 109 13.39 -12.75 22.13
C GLY A 109 14.24 -13.23 23.29
N LEU A 110 14.85 -12.30 24.01
CA LEU A 110 15.71 -12.57 25.14
C LEU A 110 15.45 -11.53 26.23
N ASP A 111 15.13 -12.00 27.43
CA ASP A 111 15.04 -11.18 28.63
C ASP A 111 16.03 -11.67 29.68
N ILE A 112 16.54 -10.75 30.47
CA ILE A 112 17.27 -11.05 31.72
C ILE A 112 16.44 -10.57 32.90
N VAL A 113 16.51 -11.31 33.99
CA VAL A 113 15.76 -11.03 35.22
C VAL A 113 16.64 -11.13 36.46
N GLY A 114 16.23 -10.50 37.55
CA GLY A 114 16.97 -10.51 38.81
C GLY A 114 17.79 -9.24 39.06
N THR A 115 18.19 -9.03 40.34
CA THR A 115 19.05 -7.92 40.76
C THR A 115 19.99 -8.41 41.85
N PRO A 116 21.28 -8.72 41.53
CA PRO A 116 21.88 -8.70 40.20
C PRO A 116 21.24 -9.71 39.27
N PRO A 117 21.39 -9.56 37.91
CA PRO A 117 20.83 -10.49 36.95
C PRO A 117 21.36 -11.92 37.16
N ASP A 118 20.49 -12.86 37.46
CA ASP A 118 20.80 -14.28 37.69
C ASP A 118 19.79 -15.22 37.01
N GLY A 119 18.85 -14.65 36.24
CA GLY A 119 17.90 -15.38 35.42
C GLY A 119 17.87 -14.89 33.97
N VAL A 120 17.42 -15.74 33.08
CA VAL A 120 17.29 -15.48 31.64
C VAL A 120 16.08 -16.22 31.07
N ASN A 121 15.32 -15.55 30.17
CA ASN A 121 14.26 -16.15 29.36
C ASN A 121 14.60 -16.00 27.89
N ASN A 122 14.52 -17.09 27.16
CA ASN A 122 14.68 -17.15 25.72
C ASN A 122 13.33 -17.51 25.09
N TYR A 123 12.80 -16.61 24.28
CA TYR A 123 11.54 -16.77 23.59
C TYR A 123 11.78 -17.15 22.13
N THR A 124 11.07 -18.18 21.68
CA THR A 124 10.99 -18.53 20.26
C THR A 124 9.54 -18.69 19.86
N GLY A 125 9.23 -18.40 18.63
CA GLY A 125 7.87 -18.52 18.11
C GLY A 125 7.83 -18.31 16.62
N LYS A 126 6.65 -18.45 16.05
CA LYS A 126 6.39 -18.23 14.64
C LYS A 126 5.17 -17.34 14.46
N LYS A 127 5.21 -16.53 13.43
CA LYS A 127 4.15 -15.57 13.11
C LYS A 127 3.78 -15.64 11.63
N SER A 128 2.50 -15.57 11.33
CA SER A 128 1.97 -15.35 9.98
C SER A 128 0.83 -14.34 10.02
N GLU A 129 0.53 -13.71 8.88
CA GLU A 129 -0.47 -12.65 8.83
C GLU A 129 -1.29 -12.71 7.56
N TRP A 130 -2.58 -12.34 7.71
CA TRP A 130 -3.45 -11.94 6.62
C TRP A 130 -3.71 -10.44 6.71
N LEU A 131 -3.68 -9.76 5.57
CA LEU A 131 -3.86 -8.32 5.48
C LEU A 131 -4.88 -8.01 4.38
N LEU A 132 -5.89 -7.22 4.72
CA LEU A 132 -6.84 -6.66 3.76
C LEU A 132 -6.72 -5.15 3.82
N MET A 133 -6.40 -4.50 2.69
CA MET A 133 -6.15 -3.06 2.62
C MET A 133 -6.96 -2.39 1.54
N TRP A 134 -7.46 -1.21 1.82
CA TRP A 134 -7.89 -0.23 0.85
C TRP A 134 -6.82 0.86 0.74
N ASN A 135 -6.28 1.03 -0.45
CA ASN A 135 -5.17 1.94 -0.72
C ASN A 135 -5.58 3.01 -1.72
N VAL A 136 -5.00 4.19 -1.56
CA VAL A 136 -5.10 5.30 -2.52
C VAL A 136 -3.70 5.74 -2.91
N TYR A 137 -3.52 6.15 -4.16
CA TYR A 137 -2.23 6.55 -4.70
C TYR A 137 -2.34 7.82 -5.51
N ALA A 138 -1.28 8.63 -5.44
CA ALA A 138 -1.03 9.76 -6.30
C ALA A 138 0.19 9.47 -7.19
N ASP A 139 -0.03 9.39 -8.49
CA ASP A 139 0.99 9.26 -9.51
C ASP A 139 1.54 10.66 -9.84
N LEU A 140 2.87 10.85 -9.74
CA LEU A 140 3.52 12.18 -9.71
C LEU A 140 3.95 12.67 -11.11
N GLY A 141 3.45 12.03 -12.16
CA GLY A 141 3.80 12.33 -13.55
C GLY A 141 4.70 11.27 -14.16
N THR A 142 4.62 11.12 -15.47
CA THR A 142 5.34 10.07 -16.22
C THR A 142 6.48 10.66 -17.05
N TRP A 143 7.70 10.12 -16.89
CA TRP A 143 8.89 10.47 -17.66
C TRP A 143 9.50 9.19 -18.24
N LYS A 144 9.54 9.08 -19.56
CA LYS A 144 10.11 7.89 -20.27
C LYS A 144 9.53 6.58 -19.73
N ASN A 145 8.20 6.48 -19.62
CA ASN A 145 7.45 5.34 -19.10
C ASN A 145 7.66 5.03 -17.61
N ILE A 146 8.36 5.88 -16.85
CA ILE A 146 8.53 5.77 -15.41
C ILE A 146 7.63 6.78 -14.73
N THR A 147 6.80 6.30 -13.81
CA THR A 147 5.87 7.09 -13.02
C THR A 147 6.19 6.89 -11.53
N PRO A 148 6.83 7.84 -10.86
CA PRO A 148 6.91 7.84 -9.41
C PRO A 148 5.51 7.99 -8.79
N PHE A 149 5.28 7.33 -7.68
CA PHE A 149 4.03 7.43 -6.94
C PHE A 149 4.23 7.42 -5.43
N VAL A 150 3.27 8.01 -4.74
CA VAL A 150 3.12 7.89 -3.30
C VAL A 150 1.71 7.43 -2.98
N GLY A 151 1.50 6.84 -1.82
CA GLY A 151 0.18 6.35 -1.46
C GLY A 151 0.03 6.14 0.03
N ALA A 152 -1.21 5.95 0.43
CA ALA A 152 -1.58 5.58 1.79
C ALA A 152 -2.69 4.52 1.75
N GLY A 153 -2.75 3.71 2.78
CA GLY A 153 -3.77 2.67 2.90
C GLY A 153 -4.23 2.47 4.33
N ILE A 154 -5.46 2.01 4.45
CA ILE A 154 -6.06 1.58 5.71
C ILE A 154 -6.71 0.22 5.53
N GLY A 155 -6.80 -0.55 6.62
CA GLY A 155 -7.39 -1.87 6.51
C GLY A 155 -7.37 -2.66 7.81
N ALA A 156 -7.36 -3.97 7.68
CA ALA A 156 -7.34 -4.90 8.79
C ALA A 156 -6.23 -5.94 8.62
N SER A 157 -5.49 -6.19 9.68
CA SER A 157 -4.52 -7.28 9.78
C SER A 157 -5.03 -8.36 10.74
N ARG A 158 -4.81 -9.62 10.40
CA ARG A 158 -4.97 -10.75 11.31
C ARG A 158 -3.59 -11.32 11.59
N VAL A 159 -3.05 -11.01 12.76
CA VAL A 159 -1.77 -11.51 13.23
C VAL A 159 -1.99 -12.82 13.96
N THR A 160 -1.31 -13.89 13.55
CA THR A 160 -1.36 -15.21 14.16
C THR A 160 0.00 -15.56 14.71
N ILE A 161 0.08 -15.84 16.02
CA ILE A 161 1.29 -16.35 16.71
C ILE A 161 1.06 -17.81 17.02
N HIS A 162 2.03 -18.65 16.70
CA HIS A 162 1.97 -20.08 16.98
C HIS A 162 3.35 -20.64 17.33
N SER A 163 3.37 -21.85 17.86
CA SER A 163 4.60 -22.53 18.28
C SER A 163 5.45 -21.69 19.24
N PHE A 164 4.78 -20.86 20.07
CA PHE A 164 5.49 -20.01 21.01
C PHE A 164 6.03 -20.83 22.18
N ARG A 165 7.29 -20.60 22.51
CA ARG A 165 8.02 -21.28 23.57
C ARG A 165 8.81 -20.27 24.38
N ASP A 166 8.68 -20.38 25.68
CA ASP A 166 9.47 -19.67 26.68
C ASP A 166 10.36 -20.69 27.41
N GLN A 167 11.66 -20.55 27.24
CA GLN A 167 12.64 -21.43 27.88
C GLN A 167 13.67 -20.57 28.59
N GLY A 168 13.90 -20.83 29.87
CA GLY A 168 14.80 -20.01 30.61
C GLY A 168 15.38 -20.67 31.85
N ILE A 169 16.07 -19.83 32.62
CA ILE A 169 16.59 -20.11 33.96
C ILE A 169 16.07 -18.98 34.85
N ALA A 170 15.23 -19.32 35.83
CA ALA A 170 14.79 -18.37 36.84
C ALA A 170 15.90 -18.13 37.89
N PRO A 171 15.85 -17.03 38.65
CA PRO A 171 16.73 -16.76 39.78
C PRO A 171 16.85 -17.97 40.71
N GLY A 172 18.08 -18.25 41.15
CA GLY A 172 18.38 -19.46 41.90
C GLY A 172 18.69 -20.70 41.03
N ASN A 173 18.99 -20.51 39.75
CA ASN A 173 19.36 -21.55 38.77
C ASN A 173 18.27 -22.61 38.53
N ILE A 174 17.01 -22.18 38.50
CA ILE A 174 15.84 -23.06 38.29
C ILE A 174 15.48 -23.07 36.82
N PRO A 175 15.58 -24.21 36.08
CA PRO A 175 15.16 -24.30 34.68
C PRO A 175 13.65 -24.07 34.54
N THR A 176 13.26 -23.27 33.54
CA THR A 176 11.86 -22.99 33.20
C THR A 176 11.57 -23.36 31.75
N LEU A 177 10.35 -23.84 31.50
CA LEU A 177 9.88 -24.14 30.16
C LEU A 177 8.36 -24.02 30.11
N ALA A 178 7.86 -23.17 29.22
CA ALA A 178 6.43 -23.02 28.96
C ALA A 178 6.16 -22.95 27.44
N PHE A 179 4.93 -23.29 27.08
CA PHE A 179 4.47 -23.29 25.70
C PHE A 179 3.18 -22.47 25.60
N GLY A 180 3.07 -21.70 24.54
CA GLY A 180 1.85 -20.96 24.19
C GLY A 180 1.12 -21.61 23.03
N ASP A 181 -0.19 -21.81 23.20
CA ASP A 181 -1.06 -22.24 22.11
C ASP A 181 -1.12 -21.20 20.97
N THR A 182 -1.62 -21.63 19.82
CA THR A 182 -1.85 -20.75 18.68
C THR A 182 -2.97 -19.75 19.01
N ALA A 183 -2.69 -18.47 18.81
CA ALA A 183 -3.68 -17.42 18.91
C ALA A 183 -3.62 -16.45 17.74
N SER A 184 -4.76 -15.84 17.42
CA SER A 184 -4.87 -14.85 16.35
C SER A 184 -5.57 -13.60 16.88
N LYS A 185 -5.12 -12.44 16.43
CA LYS A 185 -5.71 -11.15 16.78
C LYS A 185 -5.96 -10.32 15.53
N TRP A 186 -7.17 -9.76 15.43
CA TRP A 186 -7.49 -8.76 14.42
C TRP A 186 -7.12 -7.36 14.91
N ASN A 187 -6.54 -6.57 14.02
CA ASN A 187 -6.14 -5.21 14.30
C ASN A 187 -6.53 -4.29 13.15
N PHE A 188 -6.68 -3.00 13.46
CA PHE A 188 -6.63 -1.95 12.46
C PHE A 188 -5.19 -1.87 11.92
N ALA A 189 -5.07 -1.79 10.59
CA ALA A 189 -3.79 -1.63 9.91
C ALA A 189 -3.79 -0.35 9.07
N TRP A 190 -2.62 0.28 8.93
CA TRP A 190 -2.43 1.40 8.03
C TRP A 190 -1.04 1.35 7.39
N ALA A 191 -0.93 1.91 6.20
CA ALA A 191 0.30 1.88 5.42
C ALA A 191 0.58 3.19 4.72
N LEU A 192 1.87 3.45 4.48
CA LEU A 192 2.36 4.47 3.56
C LEU A 192 3.18 3.78 2.47
N HIS A 193 3.00 4.23 1.24
CA HIS A 193 3.65 3.67 0.06
C HIS A 193 4.44 4.73 -0.68
N ALA A 194 5.58 4.34 -1.24
CA ALA A 194 6.33 5.13 -2.21
C ALA A 194 6.98 4.18 -3.21
N GLY A 195 7.00 4.53 -4.48
CA GLY A 195 7.55 3.63 -5.47
C GLY A 195 7.68 4.22 -6.87
N LEU A 196 8.09 3.37 -7.77
CA LEU A 196 8.24 3.64 -9.19
C LEU A 196 7.43 2.61 -9.97
N ALA A 197 6.63 3.07 -10.92
CA ALA A 197 5.91 2.24 -11.86
C ALA A 197 6.56 2.40 -13.24
N TYR A 198 6.81 1.29 -13.91
CA TYR A 198 7.34 1.24 -15.28
C TYR A 198 6.29 0.64 -16.21
N GLU A 199 5.82 1.43 -17.15
CA GLU A 199 4.86 1.01 -18.15
C GLU A 199 5.58 0.23 -19.28
N VAL A 200 5.41 -1.09 -19.27
CA VAL A 200 5.99 -1.99 -20.27
C VAL A 200 5.17 -1.98 -21.56
N THR A 201 3.85 -1.99 -21.41
CA THR A 201 2.87 -1.82 -22.48
C THR A 201 1.70 -0.98 -21.95
N PRO A 202 0.82 -0.44 -22.81
CA PRO A 202 -0.35 0.33 -22.36
C PRO A 202 -1.20 -0.38 -21.30
N ASN A 203 -1.19 -1.72 -21.30
CA ASN A 203 -2.01 -2.52 -20.37
C ASN A 203 -1.20 -3.20 -19.26
N PHE A 204 0.14 -3.15 -19.31
CA PHE A 204 0.98 -3.87 -18.36
C PHE A 204 2.05 -2.98 -17.75
N THR A 205 2.03 -2.86 -16.44
CA THR A 205 2.94 -2.03 -15.64
C THR A 205 3.62 -2.89 -14.59
N ILE A 206 4.93 -2.71 -14.40
CA ILE A 206 5.71 -3.29 -13.30
C ILE A 206 5.94 -2.20 -12.26
N GLU A 207 5.82 -2.53 -10.99
CA GLU A 207 6.03 -1.59 -9.87
C GLU A 207 7.15 -2.09 -8.97
N LEU A 208 8.00 -1.16 -8.53
CA LEU A 208 8.90 -1.36 -7.38
C LEU A 208 8.45 -0.39 -6.29
N ALA A 209 8.10 -0.92 -5.13
CA ALA A 209 7.53 -0.13 -4.05
C ALA A 209 8.20 -0.44 -2.71
N TYR A 210 8.41 0.60 -1.94
CA TYR A 210 8.63 0.54 -0.50
C TYR A 210 7.31 0.82 0.21
N ARG A 211 7.04 0.07 1.29
CA ARG A 211 5.89 0.28 2.15
C ARG A 211 6.31 0.28 3.62
N TYR A 212 5.90 1.30 4.35
CA TYR A 212 5.81 1.26 5.80
C TYR A 212 4.40 0.82 6.19
N LEU A 213 4.30 -0.18 7.07
CA LEU A 213 3.02 -0.78 7.46
C LEU A 213 2.97 -0.95 8.98
N SER A 214 1.88 -0.52 9.59
CA SER A 214 1.51 -0.83 10.97
C SER A 214 0.49 -1.97 10.97
N LEU A 215 0.82 -3.05 11.66
CA LEU A 215 0.02 -4.28 11.75
C LEU A 215 -0.77 -4.39 13.05
N GLY A 216 -0.49 -3.48 14.00
CA GLY A 216 -1.06 -3.53 15.35
C GLY A 216 -0.36 -4.55 16.25
N ASP A 217 -1.13 -5.27 17.05
CA ASP A 217 -0.59 -6.17 18.08
C ASP A 217 -0.72 -7.65 17.68
N GLY A 218 0.22 -8.46 18.16
CA GLY A 218 0.12 -9.92 18.19
C GLY A 218 -0.12 -10.43 19.62
N MET A 219 -0.60 -11.66 19.74
CA MET A 219 -0.75 -12.34 21.01
C MET A 219 -0.56 -13.84 20.83
N SER A 220 0.18 -14.50 21.73
CA SER A 220 0.21 -15.96 21.83
C SER A 220 -1.02 -16.49 22.55
N GLY A 221 -1.24 -17.78 22.55
CA GLY A 221 -2.11 -18.40 23.54
C GLY A 221 -1.50 -18.31 24.94
N ASP A 222 -2.25 -18.78 25.91
CA ASP A 222 -1.81 -18.83 27.31
C ASP A 222 -0.50 -19.63 27.42
N LEU A 223 0.44 -19.12 28.23
CA LEU A 223 1.71 -19.80 28.50
C LEU A 223 1.53 -20.83 29.62
N VAL A 224 1.58 -22.09 29.25
CA VAL A 224 1.43 -23.20 30.18
C VAL A 224 2.79 -23.90 30.34
N THR A 225 3.18 -24.13 31.60
CA THR A 225 4.42 -24.84 31.89
C THR A 225 4.36 -26.30 31.38
N TYR A 226 5.49 -26.93 31.20
CA TYR A 226 5.55 -28.33 30.76
C TYR A 226 4.90 -29.31 31.78
N LEU A 227 4.66 -28.88 33.01
CA LEU A 227 3.92 -29.65 34.02
C LEU A 227 2.39 -29.54 33.85
N GLY A 228 1.92 -28.76 32.88
CA GLY A 228 0.50 -28.68 32.51
C GLY A 228 -0.37 -27.82 33.40
N ALA A 229 0.21 -27.05 34.33
CA ALA A 229 -0.57 -26.17 35.21
C ALA A 229 -0.15 -24.71 35.03
N ASN A 230 -1.15 -23.84 34.87
CA ASN A 230 -0.99 -22.40 34.95
C ASN A 230 -2.07 -21.84 35.90
N THR A 231 -1.68 -21.04 36.86
CA THR A 231 -2.60 -20.39 37.83
C THR A 231 -3.02 -19.00 37.41
N LEU A 232 -2.39 -18.47 36.33
CA LEU A 232 -2.63 -17.13 35.82
C LEU A 232 -2.68 -17.19 34.31
N TYR A 233 -3.71 -16.59 33.70
CA TYR A 233 -3.75 -16.38 32.25
C TYR A 233 -2.65 -15.41 31.83
N ASN A 234 -1.67 -15.90 31.07
CA ASN A 234 -0.39 -15.24 30.82
C ASN A 234 0.07 -15.34 29.37
N PRO A 235 -0.71 -14.87 28.37
CA PRO A 235 -0.26 -14.83 27.00
C PRO A 235 0.88 -13.81 26.83
N MET A 236 1.79 -14.07 25.90
CA MET A 236 2.76 -13.08 25.45
C MET A 236 2.10 -12.12 24.46
N HIS A 237 2.11 -10.84 24.76
CA HIS A 237 1.64 -9.76 23.90
C HIS A 237 2.80 -9.13 23.14
N PHE A 238 2.68 -9.05 21.83
CA PHE A 238 3.57 -8.37 20.93
C PHE A 238 2.97 -7.01 20.57
N LYS A 239 3.51 -5.93 21.09
CA LYS A 239 2.91 -4.61 20.97
C LYS A 239 3.50 -3.81 19.81
N ASP A 240 2.63 -3.12 19.06
CA ASP A 240 2.99 -2.19 17.99
C ASP A 240 3.92 -2.85 16.94
N ILE A 241 3.44 -3.91 16.30
CA ILE A 241 4.16 -4.56 15.19
C ILE A 241 4.13 -3.66 13.98
N THR A 242 5.30 -3.30 13.48
CA THR A 242 5.48 -2.52 12.25
C THR A 242 6.31 -3.30 11.23
N SER A 243 6.19 -2.95 9.97
CA SER A 243 6.93 -3.61 8.88
C SER A 243 7.45 -2.61 7.88
N HIS A 244 8.66 -2.87 7.41
CA HIS A 244 9.28 -2.22 6.27
C HIS A 244 9.34 -3.23 5.13
N ASP A 245 8.55 -3.02 4.09
CA ASP A 245 8.41 -3.96 3.00
C ASP A 245 9.01 -3.39 1.71
N ILE A 246 9.71 -4.25 0.96
CA ILE A 246 10.10 -3.98 -0.42
C ILE A 246 9.29 -4.93 -1.31
N LYS A 247 8.55 -4.38 -2.26
CA LYS A 247 7.59 -5.10 -3.10
C LYS A 247 7.91 -4.91 -4.58
N VAL A 248 7.83 -5.99 -5.32
CA VAL A 248 7.72 -5.97 -6.78
C VAL A 248 6.30 -6.36 -7.12
N GLY A 249 5.63 -5.53 -7.88
CA GLY A 249 4.24 -5.73 -8.28
C GLY A 249 4.06 -5.65 -9.78
N VAL A 250 2.95 -6.20 -10.24
CA VAL A 250 2.47 -6.05 -11.60
C VAL A 250 1.04 -5.52 -11.57
N ARG A 251 0.71 -4.63 -12.50
CA ARG A 251 -0.66 -4.18 -12.76
C ARG A 251 -1.04 -4.51 -14.20
N TRP A 252 -2.21 -5.09 -14.35
CA TRP A 252 -2.80 -5.39 -15.65
C TRP A 252 -4.09 -4.58 -15.81
N ALA A 253 -4.07 -3.59 -16.71
CA ALA A 253 -5.27 -2.84 -17.06
C ALA A 253 -6.23 -3.74 -17.81
N LEU A 254 -7.47 -3.81 -17.33
CA LEU A 254 -8.54 -4.54 -17.99
C LEU A 254 -9.07 -3.65 -19.12
N ALA A 255 -8.82 -4.05 -20.38
CA ALA A 255 -9.37 -3.33 -21.52
C ALA A 255 -10.91 -3.29 -21.39
N ASP A 256 -11.47 -2.09 -21.39
CA ASP A 256 -12.89 -1.78 -21.59
C ASP A 256 -13.93 -2.68 -20.89
N MET A 257 -13.86 -2.82 -19.57
CA MET A 257 -15.05 -3.23 -18.84
C MET A 257 -15.91 -1.98 -18.54
N GLY A 258 -16.52 -1.38 -19.55
CA GLY A 258 -17.63 -0.48 -19.33
C GLY A 258 -17.61 0.91 -19.96
N VAL A 259 -16.77 1.20 -20.96
CA VAL A 259 -16.97 2.41 -21.76
C VAL A 259 -17.50 2.01 -23.13
N SER A 260 -18.82 2.11 -23.29
CA SER A 260 -19.46 2.11 -24.59
C SER A 260 -18.91 3.27 -25.38
N HIS A 261 -18.11 3.01 -26.41
CA HIS A 261 -17.78 4.00 -27.43
C HIS A 261 -19.06 4.39 -28.15
N TRP A 262 -19.79 5.37 -27.59
CA TRP A 262 -20.84 6.01 -28.35
C TRP A 262 -20.16 6.81 -29.49
N GLN A 263 -20.11 6.25 -30.67
CA GLN A 263 -19.76 6.97 -31.89
C GLN A 263 -21.03 7.68 -32.38
N PRO A 264 -21.02 9.02 -32.46
CA PRO A 264 -22.14 9.71 -33.11
C PRO A 264 -22.27 9.22 -34.53
N PRO A 265 -23.50 9.00 -35.02
CA PRO A 265 -23.69 8.55 -36.40
C PRO A 265 -23.04 9.53 -37.37
N LEU A 266 -22.24 9.02 -38.30
CA LEU A 266 -21.69 9.82 -39.39
C LEU A 266 -22.86 10.41 -40.20
N ILE A 267 -23.12 11.69 -40.03
CA ILE A 267 -24.12 12.42 -40.85
C ILE A 267 -23.45 12.56 -42.22
N SER A 268 -23.80 11.70 -43.15
CA SER A 268 -23.49 11.90 -44.57
C SER A 268 -24.36 13.06 -45.06
N LYS A 269 -23.75 14.19 -45.35
CA LYS A 269 -24.41 15.27 -46.13
C LYS A 269 -24.34 14.87 -47.59
N TYR A 270 -25.50 14.56 -48.16
CA TYR A 270 -25.71 14.62 -49.60
C TYR A 270 -25.91 16.05 -50.02
#